data_cc743865469edc8083d9341a29af7c6f
#
_entry.id   cc743865469edc8083d9341a29af7c6f
#
_cell.length_a   1.000
_cell.length_b   1.000
_cell.length_c   1.000
_cell.angle_alpha   90.00
_cell.angle_beta   90.00
_cell.angle_gamma   90.00
#
_symmetry.space_group_name_H-M   'P 1'
#
loop_
_entity.id
_entity.type
_entity.pdbx_description
1 polymer ?
#
loop_
_entity_poly.entity_id
_entity_poly.type
_entity_poly.pdbx_seq_one_letter_code
_entity_poly.pdbx_strand_id
1 'polypeptide(L)'
;MVRRLNKRKRQEKLLELVREQPFLTDEELAAQFGVSVQTIRLDRLELSIPEMRERTKALAEAAYGQLKAMSGRELVGQLLDVELGKRGSSLLKTTDEMSFSKTKVIRGHHIFAQANSLAVALVDSPVVFTAKAEIHFRHPVYAGESIFCQAEVIGTKRNRTVVEVRSKVSGKEVFRGLFEVVAVEMWDTARSETGNPEG
;
A
#
# COMPACT_ATOMS: atom_id res chain seq x y z
N MET A 1 -14.53 14.71 25.02
CA MET A 1 -15.60 15.43 24.29
C MET A 1 -14.97 16.11 23.08
N VAL A 2 -15.18 15.57 21.87
CA VAL A 2 -14.63 16.17 20.63
C VAL A 2 -15.39 17.46 20.35
N ARG A 3 -14.69 18.60 20.39
CA ARG A 3 -15.28 19.93 20.13
C ARG A 3 -15.78 19.95 18.68
N ARG A 4 -17.09 20.04 18.46
CA ARG A 4 -17.71 20.07 17.15
C ARG A 4 -17.12 21.26 16.36
N LEU A 5 -16.40 20.94 15.28
CA LEU A 5 -15.84 21.96 14.38
C LEU A 5 -16.99 22.68 13.65
N ASN A 6 -16.84 23.97 13.42
CA ASN A 6 -17.75 24.68 12.51
C ASN A 6 -17.51 24.18 11.06
N LYS A 7 -18.48 24.43 10.16
CA LYS A 7 -18.46 23.92 8.78
C LYS A 7 -17.15 24.26 8.06
N ARG A 8 -16.73 25.52 8.09
CA ARG A 8 -15.52 25.98 7.37
C ARG A 8 -14.25 25.26 7.83
N LYS A 9 -14.01 25.22 9.16
CA LYS A 9 -12.84 24.52 9.72
C LYS A 9 -12.90 23.01 9.49
N ARG A 10 -14.10 22.41 9.46
CA ARG A 10 -14.26 21.00 9.13
C ARG A 10 -13.91 20.74 7.70
N GLN A 11 -14.36 21.56 6.76
CA GLN A 11 -14.06 21.44 5.33
C GLN A 11 -12.57 21.64 5.02
N GLU A 12 -11.90 22.61 5.65
CA GLU A 12 -10.45 22.81 5.54
C GLU A 12 -9.69 21.54 5.98
N LYS A 13 -10.03 21.00 7.15
CA LYS A 13 -9.40 19.76 7.66
C LYS A 13 -9.79 18.51 6.85
N LEU A 14 -10.99 18.46 6.32
CA LEU A 14 -11.42 17.36 5.44
C LEU A 14 -10.56 17.32 4.18
N LEU A 15 -10.29 18.49 3.58
CA LEU A 15 -9.45 18.60 2.39
C LEU A 15 -8.01 18.14 2.66
N GLU A 16 -7.42 18.54 3.80
CA GLU A 16 -6.08 18.12 4.22
C GLU A 16 -6.05 16.60 4.46
N LEU A 17 -6.98 16.08 5.24
CA LEU A 17 -7.04 14.67 5.59
C LEU A 17 -7.23 13.76 4.38
N VAL A 18 -8.08 14.15 3.43
CA VAL A 18 -8.29 13.37 2.20
C VAL A 18 -7.08 13.41 1.27
N ARG A 19 -6.28 14.50 1.28
CA ARG A 19 -5.00 14.54 0.55
C ARG A 19 -3.95 13.62 1.16
N GLU A 20 -3.87 13.57 2.49
CA GLU A 20 -2.93 12.71 3.21
C GLU A 20 -3.36 11.24 3.21
N GLN A 21 -4.66 10.99 3.26
CA GLN A 21 -5.25 9.65 3.36
C GLN A 21 -6.45 9.53 2.38
N PRO A 22 -6.19 9.40 1.07
CA PRO A 22 -7.23 9.42 0.04
C PRO A 22 -8.16 8.20 0.06
N PHE A 23 -7.83 7.18 0.82
CA PHE A 23 -8.57 5.91 0.96
C PHE A 23 -9.63 5.91 2.08
N LEU A 24 -9.71 6.98 2.89
CA LEU A 24 -10.73 7.06 3.95
C LEU A 24 -12.14 7.07 3.35
N THR A 25 -13.00 6.21 3.90
CA THR A 25 -14.42 6.14 3.57
C THR A 25 -15.19 7.29 4.20
N ASP A 26 -16.40 7.55 3.72
CA ASP A 26 -17.27 8.56 4.32
C ASP A 26 -17.64 8.23 5.77
N GLU A 27 -17.73 6.93 6.11
CA GLU A 27 -17.98 6.43 7.47
C GLU A 27 -16.82 6.73 8.41
N GLU A 28 -15.58 6.46 7.97
CA GLU A 28 -14.37 6.72 8.74
C GLU A 28 -14.17 8.23 8.95
N LEU A 29 -14.39 9.02 7.90
CA LEU A 29 -14.35 10.48 7.98
C LEU A 29 -15.43 11.02 8.94
N ALA A 30 -16.65 10.50 8.86
CA ALA A 30 -17.74 10.89 9.75
C ALA A 30 -17.41 10.61 11.22
N ALA A 31 -16.82 9.44 11.50
CA ALA A 31 -16.36 9.06 12.83
C ALA A 31 -15.26 10.00 13.35
N GLN A 32 -14.25 10.33 12.52
CA GLN A 32 -13.16 11.24 12.91
C GLN A 32 -13.64 12.67 13.20
N PHE A 33 -14.59 13.18 12.42
CA PHE A 33 -15.12 14.54 12.60
C PHE A 33 -16.27 14.62 13.60
N GLY A 34 -16.79 13.48 14.09
CA GLY A 34 -17.94 13.43 15.00
C GLY A 34 -19.22 14.00 14.37
N VAL A 35 -19.44 13.71 13.07
CA VAL A 35 -20.61 14.14 12.29
C VAL A 35 -21.28 12.95 11.61
N SER A 36 -22.44 13.19 10.97
CA SER A 36 -23.09 12.13 10.18
C SER A 36 -22.39 11.92 8.84
N VAL A 37 -22.49 10.71 8.29
CA VAL A 37 -22.01 10.37 6.93
C VAL A 37 -22.59 11.33 5.89
N GLN A 38 -23.88 11.69 6.03
CA GLN A 38 -24.52 12.64 5.14
C GLN A 38 -23.85 14.03 5.18
N THR A 39 -23.39 14.48 6.36
CA THR A 39 -22.65 15.75 6.48
C THR A 39 -21.33 15.70 5.70
N ILE A 40 -20.60 14.59 5.80
CA ILE A 40 -19.35 14.38 5.04
C ILE A 40 -19.63 14.37 3.52
N ARG A 41 -20.69 13.69 3.07
CA ARG A 41 -21.06 13.67 1.64
C ARG A 41 -21.35 15.06 1.10
N LEU A 42 -22.09 15.88 1.85
CA LEU A 42 -22.38 17.25 1.46
C LEU A 42 -21.10 18.11 1.43
N ASP A 43 -20.26 18.01 2.45
CA ASP A 43 -18.97 18.73 2.48
C ASP A 43 -18.07 18.33 1.30
N ARG A 44 -17.99 17.03 0.95
CA ARG A 44 -17.23 16.55 -0.21
C ARG A 44 -17.78 17.13 -1.53
N LEU A 45 -19.10 17.11 -1.72
CA LEU A 45 -19.74 17.67 -2.91
C LEU A 45 -19.41 19.17 -3.07
N GLU A 46 -19.52 19.94 -2.00
CA GLU A 46 -19.20 21.38 -2.02
C GLU A 46 -17.72 21.65 -2.32
N LEU A 47 -16.82 20.77 -1.87
CA LEU A 47 -15.38 20.86 -2.09
C LEU A 47 -14.92 20.18 -3.40
N SER A 48 -15.84 19.61 -4.18
CA SER A 48 -15.55 18.82 -5.38
C SER A 48 -14.58 17.67 -5.09
N ILE A 49 -14.67 17.05 -3.91
CA ILE A 49 -13.88 15.88 -3.51
C ILE A 49 -14.61 14.62 -3.99
N PRO A 50 -14.03 13.80 -4.90
CA PRO A 50 -14.65 12.57 -5.39
C PRO A 50 -14.85 11.53 -4.27
N GLU A 51 -15.67 10.52 -4.51
CA GLU A 51 -15.81 9.38 -3.61
C GLU A 51 -14.48 8.61 -3.48
N MET A 52 -14.32 7.90 -2.37
CA MET A 52 -13.09 7.13 -2.09
C MET A 52 -12.72 6.20 -3.26
N ARG A 53 -13.70 5.52 -3.85
CA ARG A 53 -13.49 4.62 -4.98
C ARG A 53 -12.93 5.34 -6.22
N GLU A 54 -13.40 6.53 -6.53
CA GLU A 54 -12.94 7.31 -7.67
C GLU A 54 -11.55 7.90 -7.40
N ARG A 55 -11.31 8.39 -6.17
CA ARG A 55 -9.99 8.88 -5.77
C ARG A 55 -8.91 7.80 -5.88
N THR A 56 -9.20 6.60 -5.35
CA THR A 56 -8.24 5.49 -5.39
C THR A 56 -8.04 4.94 -6.80
N LYS A 57 -9.07 4.94 -7.64
CA LYS A 57 -8.95 4.52 -9.05
C LYS A 57 -8.04 5.48 -9.84
N ALA A 58 -8.25 6.78 -9.73
CA ALA A 58 -7.43 7.78 -10.42
C ALA A 58 -5.95 7.72 -9.99
N LEU A 59 -5.69 7.56 -8.69
CA LEU A 59 -4.34 7.40 -8.17
C LEU A 59 -3.68 6.10 -8.68
N ALA A 60 -4.42 4.99 -8.65
CA ALA A 60 -3.94 3.71 -9.14
C ALA A 60 -3.57 3.76 -10.63
N GLU A 61 -4.41 4.32 -11.49
CA GLU A 61 -4.13 4.43 -12.92
C GLU A 61 -2.84 5.21 -13.20
N ALA A 62 -2.61 6.31 -12.46
CA ALA A 62 -1.37 7.08 -12.57
C ALA A 62 -0.14 6.31 -12.06
N ALA A 63 -0.28 5.56 -10.97
CA ALA A 63 0.82 4.84 -10.34
C ALA A 63 1.24 3.59 -11.14
N TYR A 64 0.30 2.82 -11.67
CA TYR A 64 0.62 1.60 -12.44
C TYR A 64 1.49 1.85 -13.68
N GLY A 65 1.33 3.00 -14.34
CA GLY A 65 2.15 3.38 -15.50
C GLY A 65 3.63 3.61 -15.19
N GLN A 66 4.01 3.75 -13.93
CA GLN A 66 5.39 3.99 -13.50
C GLN A 66 6.15 2.72 -13.14
N LEU A 67 5.46 1.59 -12.92
CA LEU A 67 6.11 0.34 -12.50
C LEU A 67 7.00 -0.23 -13.61
N LYS A 68 8.25 -0.60 -13.25
CA LYS A 68 9.21 -1.27 -14.15
C LYS A 68 9.44 -2.73 -13.79
N ALA A 69 9.49 -3.04 -12.51
CA ALA A 69 9.83 -4.35 -11.98
C ALA A 69 8.70 -5.39 -12.10
N MET A 70 7.45 -4.93 -12.26
CA MET A 70 6.28 -5.80 -12.28
C MET A 70 5.11 -5.14 -13.01
N SER A 71 4.19 -5.96 -13.51
CA SER A 71 2.89 -5.50 -13.99
C SER A 71 1.95 -5.21 -12.81
N GLY A 72 0.96 -4.35 -13.03
CA GLY A 72 -0.04 -4.05 -11.99
C GLY A 72 -0.85 -5.27 -11.52
N ARG A 73 -0.86 -6.38 -12.28
CA ARG A 73 -1.53 -7.64 -11.93
C ARG A 73 -0.75 -8.47 -10.91
N GLU A 74 0.54 -8.24 -10.78
CA GLU A 74 1.44 -8.98 -9.89
C GLU A 74 1.52 -8.34 -8.50
N LEU A 75 1.07 -7.09 -8.39
CA LEU A 75 1.01 -6.39 -7.11
C LEU A 75 -0.19 -6.91 -6.29
N VAL A 76 0.07 -7.28 -5.04
CA VAL A 76 -0.98 -7.71 -4.11
C VAL A 76 -1.65 -6.50 -3.48
N GLY A 77 -2.95 -6.36 -3.72
CA GLY A 77 -3.72 -5.17 -3.37
C GLY A 77 -3.74 -4.14 -4.51
N GLN A 78 -4.32 -3.00 -4.23
CA GLN A 78 -4.44 -1.87 -5.16
C GLN A 78 -3.33 -0.86 -4.87
N LEU A 79 -2.49 -0.56 -5.86
CA LEU A 79 -1.51 0.52 -5.77
C LEU A 79 -2.25 1.86 -5.70
N LEU A 80 -1.86 2.71 -4.77
CA LEU A 80 -2.45 4.05 -4.59
C LEU A 80 -1.50 5.14 -5.07
N ASP A 81 -0.22 4.98 -4.72
CA ASP A 81 0.82 5.95 -5.06
C ASP A 81 2.17 5.23 -5.18
N VAL A 82 3.03 5.70 -6.09
CA VAL A 82 4.41 5.23 -6.24
C VAL A 82 5.31 6.36 -6.73
N GLU A 83 6.43 6.52 -6.05
CA GLU A 83 7.57 7.33 -6.48
C GLU A 83 8.79 6.40 -6.48
N LEU A 84 9.21 5.96 -7.67
CA LEU A 84 10.30 4.99 -7.83
C LEU A 84 11.57 5.44 -7.09
N GLY A 85 12.20 4.52 -6.40
CA GLY A 85 13.38 4.78 -5.60
C GLY A 85 13.15 5.55 -4.31
N LYS A 86 11.89 5.87 -3.96
CA LYS A 86 11.57 6.65 -2.76
C LYS A 86 10.48 6.03 -1.91
N ARG A 87 9.23 6.02 -2.35
CA ARG A 87 8.09 5.62 -1.53
C ARG A 87 6.91 5.12 -2.36
N GLY A 88 6.00 4.45 -1.70
CA GLY A 88 4.73 4.06 -2.31
C GLY A 88 3.71 3.62 -1.27
N SER A 89 2.48 3.45 -1.72
CA SER A 89 1.40 2.95 -0.88
C SER A 89 0.44 2.06 -1.64
N SER A 90 -0.16 1.09 -0.94
CA SER A 90 -1.17 0.19 -1.49
C SER A 90 -2.27 -0.11 -0.48
N LEU A 91 -3.43 -0.51 -0.97
CA LEU A 91 -4.58 -0.90 -0.18
C LEU A 91 -4.97 -2.34 -0.51
N LEU A 92 -5.10 -3.19 0.50
CA LEU A 92 -5.62 -4.55 0.38
C LEU A 92 -6.92 -4.66 1.16
N LYS A 93 -8.04 -4.86 0.46
CA LYS A 93 -9.31 -5.22 1.09
C LYS A 93 -9.31 -6.71 1.35
N THR A 94 -9.35 -7.09 2.62
CA THR A 94 -9.33 -8.51 3.00
C THR A 94 -10.68 -9.17 2.80
N THR A 95 -10.65 -10.49 2.50
CA THR A 95 -11.85 -11.31 2.31
C THR A 95 -11.85 -12.52 3.24
N ASP A 96 -13.00 -13.16 3.38
CA ASP A 96 -13.15 -14.41 4.15
C ASP A 96 -12.20 -15.51 3.65
N GLU A 97 -11.95 -15.58 2.34
CA GLU A 97 -11.06 -16.56 1.70
C GLU A 97 -9.59 -16.39 2.14
N MET A 98 -9.18 -15.17 2.53
CA MET A 98 -7.85 -14.87 3.04
C MET A 98 -7.68 -15.24 4.51
N SER A 99 -8.75 -15.57 5.21
CA SER A 99 -8.76 -15.81 6.65
C SER A 99 -8.71 -17.30 7.02
N PHE A 100 -8.42 -17.55 8.29
CA PHE A 100 -8.70 -18.86 8.89
C PHE A 100 -10.21 -19.00 9.14
N SER A 101 -10.81 -20.10 8.71
CA SER A 101 -12.26 -20.32 8.77
C SER A 101 -12.86 -20.17 10.17
N LYS A 102 -12.16 -20.63 11.22
CA LYS A 102 -12.61 -20.61 12.61
C LYS A 102 -12.48 -19.26 13.29
N THR A 103 -11.39 -18.53 13.05
CA THR A 103 -11.04 -17.30 13.79
C THR A 103 -11.30 -16.03 13.02
N LYS A 104 -11.49 -16.14 11.69
CA LYS A 104 -11.61 -15.02 10.76
C LYS A 104 -10.38 -14.09 10.74
N VAL A 105 -9.28 -14.52 11.37
CA VAL A 105 -7.99 -13.82 11.31
C VAL A 105 -7.35 -14.07 9.94
N ILE A 106 -6.88 -13.01 9.31
CA ILE A 106 -6.19 -13.06 8.01
C ILE A 106 -4.86 -13.81 8.16
N ARG A 107 -4.63 -14.78 7.25
CA ARG A 107 -3.39 -15.54 7.20
C ARG A 107 -2.23 -14.61 6.85
N GLY A 108 -1.15 -14.64 7.64
CA GLY A 108 -0.05 -13.69 7.58
C GLY A 108 0.62 -13.56 6.21
N HIS A 109 0.63 -14.62 5.39
CA HIS A 109 1.21 -14.57 4.05
C HIS A 109 0.52 -13.57 3.12
N HIS A 110 -0.78 -13.26 3.29
CA HIS A 110 -1.45 -12.21 2.50
C HIS A 110 -0.94 -10.81 2.85
N ILE A 111 -0.71 -10.56 4.15
CA ILE A 111 -0.14 -9.29 4.64
C ILE A 111 1.32 -9.16 4.16
N PHE A 112 2.09 -10.25 4.28
CA PHE A 112 3.46 -10.30 3.78
C PHE A 112 3.52 -10.08 2.26
N ALA A 113 2.65 -10.75 1.49
CA ALA A 113 2.63 -10.62 0.03
C ALA A 113 2.33 -9.19 -0.42
N GLN A 114 1.40 -8.49 0.24
CA GLN A 114 1.16 -7.06 -0.01
C GLN A 114 2.41 -6.22 0.26
N ALA A 115 3.04 -6.41 1.42
CA ALA A 115 4.22 -5.67 1.82
C ALA A 115 5.41 -5.93 0.88
N ASN A 116 5.65 -7.19 0.53
CA ASN A 116 6.74 -7.59 -0.36
C ASN A 116 6.56 -7.07 -1.78
N SER A 117 5.35 -7.21 -2.35
CA SER A 117 5.09 -6.71 -3.71
C SER A 117 5.23 -5.19 -3.78
N LEU A 118 4.82 -4.45 -2.75
CA LEU A 118 5.01 -3.00 -2.69
C LEU A 118 6.49 -2.62 -2.58
N ALA A 119 7.29 -3.35 -1.78
CA ALA A 119 8.73 -3.12 -1.67
C ALA A 119 9.45 -3.34 -3.01
N VAL A 120 9.08 -4.40 -3.75
CA VAL A 120 9.60 -4.70 -5.09
C VAL A 120 9.20 -3.62 -6.09
N ALA A 121 7.95 -3.13 -6.02
CA ALA A 121 7.42 -2.10 -6.92
C ALA A 121 8.18 -0.76 -6.85
N LEU A 122 8.86 -0.47 -5.73
CA LEU A 122 9.65 0.77 -5.57
C LEU A 122 10.99 0.74 -6.28
N VAL A 123 11.48 -0.43 -6.70
CA VAL A 123 12.81 -0.52 -7.31
C VAL A 123 12.73 -0.22 -8.80
N ASP A 124 13.50 0.77 -9.24
CA ASP A 124 13.58 1.22 -10.63
C ASP A 124 14.49 0.30 -11.47
N SER A 125 14.06 -0.95 -11.65
CA SER A 125 14.76 -1.96 -12.48
C SER A 125 13.75 -2.94 -13.06
N PRO A 126 13.97 -3.47 -14.28
CA PRO A 126 13.06 -4.43 -14.90
C PRO A 126 13.14 -5.83 -14.26
N VAL A 127 14.27 -6.18 -13.63
CA VAL A 127 14.44 -7.49 -12.99
C VAL A 127 14.89 -7.28 -11.55
N VAL A 128 14.04 -7.69 -10.62
CA VAL A 128 14.31 -7.57 -9.18
C VAL A 128 13.79 -8.77 -8.43
N PHE A 129 14.40 -9.05 -7.27
CA PHE A 129 13.90 -10.05 -6.33
C PHE A 129 14.18 -9.64 -4.88
N THR A 130 13.39 -10.14 -3.96
CA THR A 130 13.60 -9.94 -2.53
C THR A 130 14.66 -10.93 -2.03
N ALA A 131 15.82 -10.43 -1.64
CA ALA A 131 16.93 -11.25 -1.14
C ALA A 131 16.79 -11.54 0.36
N LYS A 132 16.22 -10.61 1.13
CA LYS A 132 16.00 -10.76 2.58
C LYS A 132 14.76 -10.00 3.00
N ALA A 133 14.03 -10.55 3.97
CA ALA A 133 12.96 -9.86 4.66
C ALA A 133 13.05 -10.15 6.17
N GLU A 134 12.95 -9.09 6.98
CA GLU A 134 12.80 -9.16 8.42
C GLU A 134 11.46 -8.52 8.78
N ILE A 135 10.54 -9.31 9.35
CA ILE A 135 9.14 -8.92 9.47
C ILE A 135 8.58 -9.16 10.87
N HIS A 136 7.63 -8.32 11.27
CA HIS A 136 6.93 -8.39 12.54
C HIS A 136 5.43 -8.22 12.34
N PHE A 137 4.64 -9.23 12.71
CA PHE A 137 3.19 -9.13 12.84
C PHE A 137 2.88 -8.62 14.25
N ARG A 138 2.22 -7.46 14.37
CA ARG A 138 1.98 -6.80 15.66
C ARG A 138 0.59 -7.05 16.20
N HIS A 139 -0.40 -7.09 15.30
CA HIS A 139 -1.79 -7.30 15.69
C HIS A 139 -2.51 -8.14 14.62
N PRO A 140 -3.51 -8.96 15.04
CA PRO A 140 -4.33 -9.68 14.08
C PRO A 140 -5.15 -8.70 13.22
N VAL A 141 -5.37 -9.09 11.98
CA VAL A 141 -6.28 -8.43 11.02
C VAL A 141 -7.41 -9.40 10.75
N TYR A 142 -8.64 -8.93 10.66
CA TYR A 142 -9.81 -9.75 10.45
C TYR A 142 -10.37 -9.59 9.03
N ALA A 143 -11.11 -10.60 8.57
CA ALA A 143 -11.76 -10.55 7.28
C ALA A 143 -12.72 -9.36 7.17
N GLY A 144 -12.69 -8.66 6.03
CA GLY A 144 -13.47 -7.45 5.78
C GLY A 144 -12.75 -6.15 6.10
N GLU A 145 -11.66 -6.19 6.89
CA GLU A 145 -10.84 -5.01 7.15
C GLU A 145 -9.98 -4.62 5.94
N SER A 146 -9.65 -3.35 5.82
CA SER A 146 -8.76 -2.82 4.78
C SER A 146 -7.37 -2.55 5.35
N ILE A 147 -6.35 -3.15 4.74
CA ILE A 147 -4.95 -2.97 5.13
C ILE A 147 -4.34 -1.88 4.25
N PHE A 148 -3.98 -0.76 4.86
CA PHE A 148 -3.20 0.28 4.23
C PHE A 148 -1.71 0.03 4.46
N CYS A 149 -0.97 -0.17 3.36
CA CYS A 149 0.45 -0.48 3.36
C CYS A 149 1.23 0.71 2.80
N GLN A 150 2.26 1.14 3.51
CA GLN A 150 3.20 2.19 3.09
C GLN A 150 4.60 1.62 3.06
N ALA A 151 5.36 1.96 2.02
CA ALA A 151 6.74 1.57 1.84
C ALA A 151 7.61 2.80 1.59
N GLU A 152 8.81 2.80 2.16
CA GLU A 152 9.79 3.87 2.01
C GLU A 152 11.19 3.27 1.79
N VAL A 153 11.90 3.76 0.80
CA VAL A 153 13.31 3.41 0.57
C VAL A 153 14.16 4.13 1.61
N ILE A 154 14.78 3.38 2.51
CA ILE A 154 15.64 3.91 3.57
C ILE A 154 17.13 3.84 3.26
N GLY A 155 17.49 3.15 2.18
CA GLY A 155 18.88 3.07 1.72
C GLY A 155 19.03 2.30 0.43
N THR A 156 20.03 2.71 -0.37
CA THR A 156 20.43 1.99 -1.59
C THR A 156 21.96 1.90 -1.62
N LYS A 157 22.47 0.69 -1.85
CA LYS A 157 23.89 0.44 -2.01
C LYS A 157 24.14 -0.50 -3.18
N ARG A 158 24.78 -0.02 -4.24
CA ARG A 158 24.97 -0.74 -5.50
C ARG A 158 23.58 -1.17 -6.05
N ASN A 159 23.39 -2.48 -6.24
CA ASN A 159 22.14 -3.06 -6.74
C ASN A 159 21.15 -3.50 -5.64
N ARG A 160 21.42 -3.15 -4.37
CA ARG A 160 20.57 -3.50 -3.21
C ARG A 160 19.84 -2.27 -2.71
N THR A 161 18.54 -2.36 -2.60
CA THR A 161 17.65 -1.35 -2.05
C THR A 161 17.02 -1.88 -0.78
N VAL A 162 17.11 -1.13 0.31
CA VAL A 162 16.47 -1.45 1.59
C VAL A 162 15.19 -0.63 1.71
N VAL A 163 14.09 -1.33 1.87
CA VAL A 163 12.74 -0.74 1.95
C VAL A 163 12.14 -1.05 3.30
N GLU A 164 11.74 -0.01 4.04
CA GLU A 164 10.89 -0.16 5.23
C GLU A 164 9.43 -0.18 4.80
N VAL A 165 8.67 -1.16 5.31
CA VAL A 165 7.25 -1.29 5.02
C VAL A 165 6.46 -1.32 6.33
N ARG A 166 5.37 -0.56 6.38
CA ARG A 166 4.44 -0.51 7.52
C ARG A 166 3.01 -0.67 7.01
N SER A 167 2.27 -1.58 7.63
CA SER A 167 0.84 -1.77 7.33
C SER A 167 -0.03 -1.39 8.52
N LYS A 168 -1.14 -0.72 8.25
CA LYS A 168 -2.09 -0.24 9.24
C LYS A 168 -3.52 -0.66 8.90
N VAL A 169 -4.32 -0.89 9.92
CA VAL A 169 -5.78 -1.04 9.85
C VAL A 169 -6.40 -0.02 10.78
N SER A 170 -7.27 0.84 10.28
CA SER A 170 -7.91 1.92 11.05
C SER A 170 -6.92 2.74 11.89
N GLY A 171 -5.74 3.06 11.31
CA GLY A 171 -4.68 3.82 11.95
C GLY A 171 -3.75 3.03 12.88
N LYS A 172 -4.07 1.78 13.25
CA LYS A 172 -3.26 0.92 14.12
C LYS A 172 -2.27 0.11 13.28
N GLU A 173 -0.97 0.14 13.64
CA GLU A 173 0.06 -0.65 12.99
C GLU A 173 -0.13 -2.14 13.27
N VAL A 174 -0.34 -2.93 12.21
CA VAL A 174 -0.56 -4.38 12.29
C VAL A 174 0.65 -5.19 11.81
N PHE A 175 1.50 -4.56 10.98
CA PHE A 175 2.69 -5.20 10.41
C PHE A 175 3.78 -4.17 10.16
N ARG A 176 5.04 -4.60 10.32
CA ARG A 176 6.23 -3.84 9.94
C ARG A 176 7.28 -4.80 9.38
N GLY A 177 8.00 -4.38 8.33
CA GLY A 177 9.07 -5.16 7.74
C GLY A 177 10.18 -4.32 7.15
N LEU A 178 11.39 -4.90 7.10
CA LEU A 178 12.52 -4.43 6.32
C LEU A 178 12.80 -5.43 5.21
N PHE A 179 12.84 -4.95 3.97
CA PHE A 179 13.05 -5.77 2.78
C PHE A 179 14.33 -5.32 2.08
N GLU A 180 15.25 -6.26 1.84
CA GLU A 180 16.36 -6.06 0.92
C GLU A 180 15.95 -6.57 -0.45
N VAL A 181 15.79 -5.66 -1.40
CA VAL A 181 15.43 -5.95 -2.79
C VAL A 181 16.66 -5.75 -3.67
N VAL A 182 16.95 -6.72 -4.51
CA VAL A 182 18.13 -6.73 -5.39
C VAL A 182 17.69 -6.55 -6.83
N ALA A 183 18.27 -5.57 -7.50
CA ALA A 183 18.16 -5.40 -8.94
C ALA A 183 19.22 -6.25 -9.65
N VAL A 184 18.80 -6.98 -10.70
CA VAL A 184 19.68 -7.82 -11.51
C VAL A 184 19.88 -7.14 -12.86
N GLU A 185 21.14 -7.02 -13.30
CA GLU A 185 21.46 -6.52 -14.64
C GLU A 185 21.14 -7.58 -15.68
N MET A 186 20.42 -7.22 -16.75
CA MET A 186 19.92 -8.17 -17.77
C MET A 186 21.00 -8.97 -18.49
N TRP A 187 22.26 -8.54 -18.48
CA TRP A 187 23.35 -9.26 -19.13
C TRP A 187 23.84 -10.51 -18.34
N ASP A 188 23.53 -10.61 -17.04
CA ASP A 188 23.85 -11.80 -16.23
C ASP A 188 22.94 -13.00 -16.55
N THR A 189 21.77 -12.79 -17.16
CA THR A 189 20.84 -13.86 -17.51
C THR A 189 21.27 -14.63 -18.78
N ALA A 190 22.05 -14.03 -19.67
CA ALA A 190 22.54 -14.69 -20.89
C ALA A 190 23.67 -15.71 -20.63
N ARG A 191 24.32 -15.69 -19.46
CA ARG A 191 25.41 -16.63 -19.13
C ARG A 191 24.94 -17.98 -18.60
N SER A 192 23.67 -18.11 -18.21
CA SER A 192 23.13 -19.37 -17.69
C SER A 192 22.69 -20.34 -18.80
N GLU A 193 22.55 -19.89 -20.06
CA GLU A 193 22.10 -20.74 -21.17
C GLU A 193 23.23 -21.35 -22.02
N THR A 194 24.49 -20.95 -21.79
CA THR A 194 25.62 -21.44 -22.61
C THR A 194 26.54 -22.43 -21.88
N GLY A 195 26.09 -23.06 -20.81
CA GLY A 195 26.85 -24.05 -20.04
C GLY A 195 26.42 -25.48 -20.27
N ASN A 196 26.48 -25.98 -21.52
CA ASN A 196 26.63 -27.41 -21.77
C ASN A 196 27.81 -27.63 -22.72
N PRO A 197 29.03 -27.90 -22.26
CA PRO A 197 30.01 -28.57 -23.05
C PRO A 197 29.80 -30.08 -22.89
N GLU A 198 29.52 -30.72 -23.97
CA GLU A 198 29.72 -32.17 -24.14
C GLU A 198 31.12 -32.58 -23.63
N GLY A 199 31.18 -33.67 -22.85
CA GLY A 199 32.37 -34.35 -22.42
C GLY A 199 32.02 -35.64 -21.70
#